data_e668bb7e6c388eb6074b4afbb5ebc8bb
#
_entry.id   e668bb7e6c388eb6074b4afbb5ebc8bb
#
_cell.length_a   1.000
_cell.length_b   1.000
_cell.length_c   1.000
_cell.angle_alpha   90.00
_cell.angle_beta   90.00
_cell.angle_gamma   90.00
#
_symmetry.space_group_name_H-M   'P 1'
#
loop_
_entity.id
_entity.type
_entity.pdbx_description
1 polymer ?
#
loop_
_entity_poly.entity_id
_entity_poly.type
_entity_poly.pdbx_seq_one_letter_code
_entity_poly.pdbx_strand_id
1 'polypeptide(L)'
;MKKILRILLFCLLLILAVACGKKDSQGNGGNGEKKSNESPSKKISIVLDWTPNTNHTGLFVAKELGYFKEEGLENVEIVQPPEGSTTALIGAGGAQFGISFQDTLAKSFSNDSPVPVTAVAAIIQHNTSGIISLKDKGIDSPKKLEGHKYATWDDEIEKAILKKIITDDGGDFGKVKMIPNTVTDVVTALKTDIDAVWVYYAWDGVATELAGLQTNFLNFADYGKELDYYSPVIIANNDYLKKNPEEAKKVLRAIKKGYEYAIANPEEAAKILVKNAPELKLELVTESQKWLASKYKADVAEWGVIDQNRWDLFYEWLFKNGLIKKEIPKGYGFSNDYLK
;
A
#
# COMPACT_ATOMS: atom_id res chain seq x y z
N MET A 1 -33.52 -0.65 48.06
CA MET A 1 -33.27 -1.79 47.20
C MET A 1 -34.57 -2.57 47.05
N LYS A 2 -35.23 -2.61 45.98
CA LYS A 2 -36.57 -3.09 45.59
C LYS A 2 -37.36 -1.97 44.98
N LYS A 3 -37.10 -1.71 43.66
CA LYS A 3 -38.00 -0.98 42.76
C LYS A 3 -37.35 -0.70 41.37
N ILE A 4 -36.76 -1.70 40.71
CA ILE A 4 -36.47 -1.68 39.27
C ILE A 4 -36.50 -3.13 38.78
N LEU A 5 -37.68 -3.74 38.82
CA LEU A 5 -37.88 -5.05 38.18
C LEU A 5 -39.36 -5.23 37.84
N ARG A 6 -39.91 -4.34 36.99
CA ARG A 6 -41.29 -4.47 36.47
C ARG A 6 -41.49 -3.55 35.24
N ILE A 7 -40.70 -3.70 34.16
CA ILE A 7 -41.08 -3.23 32.82
C ILE A 7 -40.29 -4.09 31.81
N LEU A 8 -40.67 -5.34 31.72
CA LEU A 8 -40.18 -6.28 30.69
C LEU A 8 -41.16 -7.42 30.59
N LEU A 9 -42.40 -7.10 30.25
CA LEU A 9 -43.41 -8.13 29.90
C LEU A 9 -44.67 -7.50 29.32
N PHE A 10 -44.58 -6.87 28.14
CA PHE A 10 -45.81 -6.54 27.36
C PHE A 10 -45.39 -6.11 25.94
N CYS A 11 -45.18 -7.05 25.05
CA CYS A 11 -45.32 -6.95 23.59
C CYS A 11 -44.97 -8.28 22.94
N LEU A 12 -45.77 -9.31 23.33
CA LEU A 12 -45.82 -10.55 22.57
C LEU A 12 -47.31 -10.87 22.42
N LEU A 13 -47.80 -10.91 21.21
CA LEU A 13 -49.14 -11.35 20.77
C LEU A 13 -49.82 -10.30 19.86
N LEU A 14 -49.59 -10.48 18.57
CA LEU A 14 -50.58 -10.25 17.53
C LEU A 14 -50.03 -10.81 16.21
N ILE A 15 -50.09 -12.15 16.11
CA ILE A 15 -50.08 -12.90 14.86
C ILE A 15 -51.48 -13.52 14.80
N LEU A 16 -52.19 -13.34 13.70
CA LEU A 16 -52.95 -14.37 13.02
C LEU A 16 -54.04 -13.77 12.11
N ALA A 17 -53.89 -14.18 10.88
CA ALA A 17 -54.98 -14.54 9.95
C ALA A 17 -55.68 -13.44 9.15
N VAL A 18 -55.42 -13.46 7.85
CA VAL A 18 -56.51 -13.66 6.88
C VAL A 18 -55.97 -14.52 5.72
N ALA A 19 -56.62 -15.64 5.51
CA ALA A 19 -56.42 -16.57 4.42
C ALA A 19 -57.54 -16.38 3.38
N CYS A 20 -57.23 -16.75 2.13
CA CYS A 20 -58.08 -17.19 1.04
C CYS A 20 -59.02 -16.21 0.32
N GLY A 21 -58.80 -16.11 -0.98
CA GLY A 21 -59.72 -15.65 -1.99
C GLY A 21 -59.22 -15.94 -3.40
N LYS A 22 -59.47 -17.17 -3.91
CA LYS A 22 -59.38 -17.50 -5.34
C LYS A 22 -60.43 -16.74 -6.13
N LYS A 23 -60.04 -16.15 -7.27
CA LYS A 23 -60.92 -16.07 -8.46
C LYS A 23 -60.05 -15.97 -9.73
N ASP A 24 -60.26 -16.91 -10.60
CA ASP A 24 -59.83 -16.97 -11.98
C ASP A 24 -60.43 -15.84 -12.82
N SER A 25 -59.65 -15.24 -13.71
CA SER A 25 -60.11 -14.83 -15.03
C SER A 25 -58.96 -14.58 -15.99
N GLN A 26 -59.13 -15.11 -17.18
CA GLN A 26 -58.24 -15.15 -18.34
C GLN A 26 -57.87 -13.79 -18.91
N GLY A 27 -56.63 -13.76 -19.47
CA GLY A 27 -56.36 -13.26 -20.83
C GLY A 27 -55.86 -11.83 -20.94
N ASN A 28 -54.62 -11.60 -21.23
CA ASN A 28 -54.17 -11.11 -22.55
C ASN A 28 -52.68 -10.83 -22.55
N GLY A 29 -52.03 -11.09 -23.68
CA GLY A 29 -50.59 -11.00 -23.84
C GLY A 29 -50.04 -9.59 -23.64
N GLY A 30 -48.89 -9.51 -22.97
CA GLY A 30 -48.06 -8.34 -22.80
C GLY A 30 -46.62 -8.76 -22.69
N ASN A 31 -45.87 -8.30 -23.63
CA ASN A 31 -44.43 -8.43 -23.81
C ASN A 31 -43.65 -8.44 -22.46
N GLY A 32 -43.13 -9.57 -22.06
CA GLY A 32 -42.28 -9.67 -20.86
C GLY A 32 -40.89 -9.14 -21.15
N GLU A 33 -40.65 -7.89 -20.78
CA GLU A 33 -39.26 -7.44 -20.53
C GLU A 33 -38.68 -8.37 -19.47
N LYS A 34 -37.71 -9.19 -19.89
CA LYS A 34 -36.79 -9.87 -18.96
C LYS A 34 -36.06 -8.81 -18.16
N LYS A 35 -36.59 -8.43 -16.99
CA LYS A 35 -35.72 -7.83 -15.96
C LYS A 35 -34.67 -8.86 -15.66
N SER A 36 -33.43 -8.58 -16.12
CA SER A 36 -32.25 -9.27 -15.67
C SER A 36 -32.21 -9.09 -14.15
N ASN A 37 -32.38 -10.17 -13.40
CA ASN A 37 -32.01 -10.24 -12.00
C ASN A 37 -30.48 -10.17 -11.96
N GLU A 38 -29.90 -8.99 -12.15
CA GLU A 38 -28.51 -8.74 -11.81
C GLU A 38 -28.41 -8.81 -10.29
N SER A 39 -27.81 -9.88 -9.80
CA SER A 39 -27.33 -9.92 -8.41
C SER A 39 -26.47 -8.67 -8.19
N PRO A 40 -26.64 -7.96 -7.06
CA PRO A 40 -25.82 -6.77 -6.80
C PRO A 40 -24.35 -7.12 -6.98
N SER A 41 -23.66 -6.39 -7.84
CA SER A 41 -22.25 -6.63 -8.13
C SER A 41 -21.48 -6.64 -6.81
N LYS A 42 -20.71 -7.71 -6.59
CA LYS A 42 -19.97 -7.92 -5.35
C LYS A 42 -18.98 -6.75 -5.19
N LYS A 43 -19.01 -6.12 -4.04
CA LYS A 43 -18.11 -5.01 -3.71
C LYS A 43 -16.67 -5.52 -3.58
N ILE A 44 -15.75 -4.87 -4.28
CA ILE A 44 -14.31 -5.07 -4.16
C ILE A 44 -13.71 -3.84 -3.45
N SER A 45 -12.98 -4.07 -2.37
CA SER A 45 -12.31 -3.02 -1.61
C SER A 45 -10.81 -3.14 -1.74
N ILE A 46 -10.14 -2.02 -2.05
CA ILE A 46 -8.69 -1.86 -2.08
C ILE A 46 -8.32 -0.89 -0.96
N VAL A 47 -7.60 -1.37 0.05
CA VAL A 47 -7.24 -0.60 1.23
C VAL A 47 -5.84 -0.02 1.04
N LEU A 48 -5.70 1.29 1.18
CA LEU A 48 -4.41 1.97 1.12
C LEU A 48 -3.55 1.65 2.35
N ASP A 49 -2.25 1.95 2.27
CA ASP A 49 -1.31 1.84 3.39
C ASP A 49 -1.31 3.11 4.26
N TRP A 50 -1.63 4.25 3.67
CA TRP A 50 -1.61 5.57 4.29
C TRP A 50 -2.60 6.52 3.61
N THR A 51 -2.54 7.82 3.94
CA THR A 51 -3.29 8.85 3.20
C THR A 51 -2.95 8.80 1.72
N PRO A 52 -3.88 9.16 0.82
CA PRO A 52 -3.62 9.19 -0.61
C PRO A 52 -2.35 9.96 -0.95
N ASN A 53 -1.51 9.35 -1.79
CA ASN A 53 -0.28 9.94 -2.32
C ASN A 53 0.02 9.34 -3.69
N THR A 54 1.13 9.71 -4.30
CA THR A 54 1.45 9.30 -5.67
C THR A 54 1.71 7.80 -5.83
N ASN A 55 2.03 7.05 -4.77
CA ASN A 55 2.06 5.58 -4.87
C ASN A 55 0.70 5.00 -5.28
N HIS A 56 -0.40 5.70 -5.01
CA HIS A 56 -1.76 5.24 -5.27
C HIS A 56 -2.35 5.77 -6.59
N THR A 57 -1.63 6.61 -7.33
CA THR A 57 -2.17 7.29 -8.51
C THR A 57 -2.81 6.34 -9.51
N GLY A 58 -2.16 5.20 -9.81
CA GLY A 58 -2.71 4.23 -10.76
C GLY A 58 -4.06 3.64 -10.36
N LEU A 59 -4.32 3.50 -9.04
CA LEU A 59 -5.61 3.03 -8.52
C LEU A 59 -6.72 4.05 -8.82
N PHE A 60 -6.45 5.34 -8.51
CA PHE A 60 -7.41 6.42 -8.75
C PHE A 60 -7.63 6.68 -10.23
N VAL A 61 -6.58 6.57 -11.06
CA VAL A 61 -6.69 6.63 -12.52
C VAL A 61 -7.58 5.49 -13.05
N ALA A 62 -7.35 4.26 -12.59
CA ALA A 62 -8.15 3.11 -13.01
C ALA A 62 -9.64 3.30 -12.68
N LYS A 63 -9.94 3.87 -11.52
CA LYS A 63 -11.30 4.18 -11.08
C LYS A 63 -11.92 5.31 -11.91
N GLU A 64 -11.21 6.44 -12.04
CA GLU A 64 -11.72 7.65 -12.70
C GLU A 64 -11.95 7.47 -14.20
N LEU A 65 -11.02 6.78 -14.88
CA LEU A 65 -11.12 6.51 -16.31
C LEU A 65 -11.97 5.27 -16.65
N GLY A 66 -12.54 4.61 -15.63
CA GLY A 66 -13.47 3.51 -15.83
C GLY A 66 -12.84 2.17 -16.19
N TYR A 67 -11.52 1.97 -16.00
CA TYR A 67 -10.85 0.71 -16.34
C TYR A 67 -11.37 -0.49 -15.55
N PHE A 68 -11.83 -0.29 -14.31
CA PHE A 68 -12.53 -1.33 -13.58
C PHE A 68 -13.85 -1.72 -14.25
N LYS A 69 -14.62 -0.75 -14.74
CA LYS A 69 -15.88 -1.01 -15.46
C LYS A 69 -15.67 -1.72 -16.78
N GLU A 70 -14.58 -1.39 -17.52
CA GLU A 70 -14.20 -2.10 -18.73
C GLU A 70 -13.96 -3.60 -18.48
N GLU A 71 -13.49 -3.97 -17.30
CA GLU A 71 -13.31 -5.35 -16.86
C GLU A 71 -14.60 -5.97 -16.26
N GLY A 72 -15.72 -5.23 -16.26
CA GLY A 72 -17.01 -5.67 -15.69
C GLY A 72 -17.06 -5.59 -14.16
N LEU A 73 -16.21 -4.76 -13.55
CA LEU A 73 -16.14 -4.55 -12.10
C LEU A 73 -16.83 -3.22 -11.75
N GLU A 74 -18.15 -3.28 -11.50
CA GLU A 74 -18.98 -2.08 -11.30
C GLU A 74 -18.80 -1.41 -9.93
N ASN A 75 -18.38 -2.18 -8.91
CA ASN A 75 -18.35 -1.71 -7.53
C ASN A 75 -16.96 -1.90 -6.90
N VAL A 76 -16.02 -1.04 -7.28
CA VAL A 76 -14.65 -1.01 -6.71
C VAL A 76 -14.47 0.25 -5.87
N GLU A 77 -14.11 0.06 -4.60
CA GLU A 77 -13.81 1.15 -3.68
C GLU A 77 -12.32 1.17 -3.31
N ILE A 78 -11.75 2.37 -3.29
CA ILE A 78 -10.42 2.64 -2.74
C ILE A 78 -10.66 3.34 -1.41
N VAL A 79 -10.19 2.72 -0.32
CA VAL A 79 -10.46 3.19 1.04
C VAL A 79 -9.15 3.46 1.78
N GLN A 80 -9.15 4.48 2.62
CA GLN A 80 -8.01 4.75 3.50
C GLN A 80 -7.89 3.64 4.57
N PRO A 81 -6.67 3.39 5.08
CA PRO A 81 -6.49 2.36 6.08
C PRO A 81 -7.26 2.72 7.36
N PRO A 82 -7.89 1.74 8.01
CA PRO A 82 -8.40 1.91 9.36
C PRO A 82 -7.22 2.00 10.35
N GLU A 83 -7.52 2.30 11.61
CA GLU A 83 -6.52 2.11 12.66
C GLU A 83 -6.03 0.66 12.66
N GLY A 84 -4.70 0.47 12.64
CA GLY A 84 -4.06 -0.83 12.63
C GLY A 84 -3.39 -1.20 11.29
N SER A 85 -3.15 -2.48 11.09
CA SER A 85 -2.39 -3.00 9.94
C SER A 85 -3.29 -3.35 8.78
N THR A 86 -3.07 -2.74 7.61
CA THR A 86 -3.70 -3.11 6.34
C THR A 86 -3.46 -4.60 6.03
N THR A 87 -2.23 -5.09 6.22
CA THR A 87 -1.89 -6.51 5.99
C THR A 87 -2.75 -7.45 6.84
N ALA A 88 -2.94 -7.14 8.14
CA ALA A 88 -3.79 -7.94 9.02
C ALA A 88 -5.26 -7.89 8.59
N LEU A 89 -5.77 -6.73 8.20
CA LEU A 89 -7.14 -6.56 7.71
C LEU A 89 -7.39 -7.41 6.44
N ILE A 90 -6.47 -7.36 5.47
CA ILE A 90 -6.57 -8.16 4.24
C ILE A 90 -6.50 -9.65 4.59
N GLY A 91 -5.57 -10.08 5.43
CA GLY A 91 -5.44 -11.46 5.86
C GLY A 91 -6.70 -12.01 6.56
N ALA A 92 -7.35 -11.19 7.36
CA ALA A 92 -8.62 -11.53 8.01
C ALA A 92 -9.85 -11.56 7.04
N GLY A 93 -9.67 -11.19 5.77
CA GLY A 93 -10.75 -11.12 4.78
C GLY A 93 -11.65 -9.89 4.91
N GLY A 94 -11.21 -8.85 5.63
CA GLY A 94 -11.94 -7.60 5.78
C GLY A 94 -12.00 -6.78 4.48
N ALA A 95 -11.05 -7.00 3.57
CA ALA A 95 -11.08 -6.49 2.20
C ALA A 95 -10.33 -7.47 1.28
N GLN A 96 -10.46 -7.28 -0.04
CA GLN A 96 -9.89 -8.19 -1.03
C GLN A 96 -8.43 -7.85 -1.34
N PHE A 97 -8.12 -6.57 -1.49
CA PHE A 97 -6.79 -6.05 -1.82
C PHE A 97 -6.35 -4.98 -0.85
N GLY A 98 -5.06 -4.79 -0.73
CA GLY A 98 -4.48 -3.71 0.04
C GLY A 98 -3.09 -3.35 -0.42
N ILE A 99 -2.58 -2.22 0.07
CA ILE A 99 -1.20 -1.79 -0.15
C ILE A 99 -0.39 -2.16 1.10
N SER A 100 0.81 -2.70 0.88
CA SER A 100 1.74 -3.08 1.94
C SER A 100 3.18 -2.94 1.44
N PHE A 101 4.13 -3.32 2.28
CA PHE A 101 5.56 -3.22 2.02
C PHE A 101 6.22 -4.58 2.27
N GLN A 102 7.27 -4.91 1.53
CA GLN A 102 7.93 -6.20 1.64
C GLN A 102 8.54 -6.43 3.04
N ASP A 103 9.04 -5.39 3.69
CA ASP A 103 9.55 -5.44 5.08
C ASP A 103 8.43 -5.72 6.10
N THR A 104 7.26 -5.09 5.94
CA THR A 104 6.07 -5.38 6.76
C THR A 104 5.61 -6.83 6.58
N LEU A 105 5.63 -7.33 5.34
CA LEU A 105 5.28 -8.72 5.04
C LEU A 105 6.26 -9.72 5.66
N ALA A 106 7.55 -9.38 5.79
CA ALA A 106 8.56 -10.22 6.42
C ALA A 106 8.15 -10.64 7.83
N LYS A 107 7.68 -9.68 8.65
CA LYS A 107 7.20 -9.95 10.01
C LYS A 107 5.98 -10.87 10.01
N SER A 108 5.06 -10.64 9.06
CA SER A 108 3.84 -11.45 8.92
C SER A 108 4.13 -12.87 8.48
N PHE A 109 5.06 -13.07 7.54
CA PHE A 109 5.38 -14.37 6.95
C PHE A 109 6.28 -15.24 7.83
N SER A 110 7.09 -14.64 8.70
CA SER A 110 7.99 -15.34 9.61
C SER A 110 7.35 -15.79 10.92
N ASN A 111 6.06 -15.54 11.15
CA ASN A 111 5.33 -15.99 12.32
C ASN A 111 4.93 -17.47 12.24
N ASP A 112 4.56 -18.06 13.41
CA ASP A 112 4.07 -19.44 13.49
C ASP A 112 2.78 -19.65 12.67
N SER A 113 1.93 -18.62 12.61
CA SER A 113 0.72 -18.56 11.80
C SER A 113 0.85 -17.36 10.86
N PRO A 114 1.42 -17.54 9.65
CA PRO A 114 1.57 -16.47 8.69
C PRO A 114 0.23 -15.86 8.31
N VAL A 115 0.21 -14.54 8.15
CA VAL A 115 -0.99 -13.85 7.68
C VAL A 115 -1.29 -14.30 6.24
N PRO A 116 -2.52 -14.76 5.92
CA PRO A 116 -2.86 -15.36 4.64
C PRO A 116 -3.07 -14.31 3.53
N VAL A 117 -1.98 -13.69 3.11
CA VAL A 117 -1.92 -12.72 2.00
C VAL A 117 -0.84 -13.10 1.01
N THR A 118 -1.01 -12.65 -0.23
CA THR A 118 -0.02 -12.79 -1.31
C THR A 118 0.20 -11.44 -1.96
N ALA A 119 1.45 -11.02 -2.16
CA ALA A 119 1.80 -9.89 -2.99
C ALA A 119 1.55 -10.24 -4.46
N VAL A 120 0.74 -9.45 -5.15
CA VAL A 120 0.27 -9.73 -6.51
C VAL A 120 0.75 -8.71 -7.54
N ALA A 121 1.34 -7.60 -7.11
CA ALA A 121 2.03 -6.64 -7.97
C ALA A 121 3.00 -5.76 -7.18
N ALA A 122 4.14 -5.42 -7.77
CA ALA A 122 5.00 -4.34 -7.30
C ALA A 122 4.48 -3.00 -7.85
N ILE A 123 4.24 -2.02 -6.98
CA ILE A 123 3.81 -0.68 -7.44
C ILE A 123 5.00 0.07 -8.04
N ILE A 124 6.13 0.02 -7.37
CA ILE A 124 7.40 0.62 -7.80
C ILE A 124 8.44 -0.49 -7.90
N GLN A 125 9.25 -0.47 -8.95
CA GLN A 125 10.16 -1.59 -9.24
C GLN A 125 11.40 -1.63 -8.35
N HIS A 126 11.96 -0.49 -7.99
CA HIS A 126 13.14 -0.40 -7.13
C HIS A 126 12.82 0.35 -5.83
N ASN A 127 13.57 0.06 -4.79
CA ASN A 127 13.45 0.80 -3.54
C ASN A 127 13.86 2.26 -3.76
N THR A 128 12.93 3.18 -3.53
CA THR A 128 13.12 4.63 -3.65
C THR A 128 13.19 5.32 -2.29
N SER A 129 13.33 4.54 -1.22
CA SER A 129 13.51 5.08 0.12
C SER A 129 15.00 5.24 0.48
N GLY A 130 15.26 6.11 1.42
CA GLY A 130 16.62 6.40 1.85
C GLY A 130 16.65 7.45 2.94
N ILE A 131 17.83 7.91 3.28
CA ILE A 131 18.06 8.93 4.31
C ILE A 131 18.22 10.28 3.64
N ILE A 132 17.43 11.27 4.06
CA ILE A 132 17.55 12.66 3.63
C ILE A 132 18.11 13.52 4.76
N SER A 133 18.96 14.49 4.41
CA SER A 133 19.54 15.48 5.32
C SER A 133 19.78 16.79 4.59
N LEU A 134 19.89 17.91 5.30
CA LEU A 134 20.34 19.16 4.69
C LEU A 134 21.83 19.06 4.29
N LYS A 135 22.21 19.67 3.17
CA LYS A 135 23.59 19.65 2.68
C LYS A 135 24.60 20.28 3.64
N ASP A 136 24.21 21.31 4.37
CA ASP A 136 25.04 22.00 5.35
C ASP A 136 25.36 21.15 6.58
N LYS A 137 24.63 20.04 6.81
CA LYS A 137 24.95 19.04 7.84
C LYS A 137 26.12 18.14 7.44
N GLY A 138 26.52 18.15 6.18
CA GLY A 138 27.66 17.37 5.67
C GLY A 138 27.45 15.85 5.66
N ILE A 139 26.21 15.37 5.75
CA ILE A 139 25.85 13.94 5.72
C ILE A 139 25.71 13.53 4.25
N ASP A 140 26.83 13.28 3.56
CA ASP A 140 26.89 12.86 2.15
C ASP A 140 27.27 11.38 1.98
N SER A 141 27.48 10.66 3.08
CA SER A 141 27.68 9.22 3.13
C SER A 141 27.17 8.64 4.46
N PRO A 142 26.86 7.31 4.53
CA PRO A 142 26.28 6.71 5.72
C PRO A 142 27.09 6.90 7.00
N LYS A 143 28.44 6.76 6.96
CA LYS A 143 29.30 6.95 8.13
C LYS A 143 29.22 8.36 8.71
N LYS A 144 28.86 9.36 7.91
CA LYS A 144 28.72 10.73 8.37
C LYS A 144 27.45 11.00 9.17
N LEU A 145 26.60 9.98 9.37
CA LEU A 145 25.53 10.03 10.38
C LEU A 145 26.07 9.99 11.83
N GLU A 146 27.33 9.59 12.04
CA GLU A 146 27.94 9.62 13.37
C GLU A 146 27.84 11.02 14.02
N GLY A 147 27.33 11.05 15.25
CA GLY A 147 27.16 12.29 16.01
C GLY A 147 25.92 13.12 15.64
N HIS A 148 25.25 12.80 14.56
CA HIS A 148 24.05 13.49 14.11
C HIS A 148 22.76 12.90 14.71
N LYS A 149 21.69 13.72 14.75
CA LYS A 149 20.36 13.36 15.23
C LYS A 149 19.56 12.75 14.07
N TYR A 150 19.27 11.47 14.18
CA TYR A 150 18.42 10.75 13.23
C TYR A 150 17.04 10.50 13.83
N ALA A 151 15.97 10.93 13.16
CA ALA A 151 14.60 10.62 13.55
C ALA A 151 14.27 9.18 13.22
N THR A 152 13.92 8.39 14.23
CA THR A 152 13.60 6.95 14.11
C THR A 152 12.19 6.66 14.58
N TRP A 153 11.48 5.75 13.91
CA TRP A 153 10.24 5.15 14.45
C TRP A 153 10.49 3.90 15.28
N ASP A 154 11.78 3.63 15.61
CA ASP A 154 12.22 2.58 16.53
C ASP A 154 11.96 1.14 16.04
N ASP A 155 11.96 0.93 14.72
CA ASP A 155 11.79 -0.39 14.11
C ASP A 155 13.12 -1.14 14.00
N GLU A 156 13.11 -2.45 14.25
CA GLU A 156 14.34 -3.27 14.23
C GLU A 156 14.93 -3.43 12.83
N ILE A 157 14.07 -3.48 11.78
CA ILE A 157 14.54 -3.54 10.38
C ILE A 157 15.16 -2.21 9.98
N GLU A 158 14.53 -1.08 10.34
CA GLU A 158 15.10 0.26 10.16
C GLU A 158 16.50 0.35 10.75
N LYS A 159 16.65 0.00 12.04
CA LYS A 159 17.93 0.04 12.74
C LYS A 159 18.98 -0.87 12.09
N ALA A 160 18.57 -2.04 11.63
CA ALA A 160 19.47 -2.99 10.98
C ALA A 160 19.97 -2.49 9.61
N ILE A 161 19.08 -1.86 8.82
CA ILE A 161 19.46 -1.22 7.55
C ILE A 161 20.46 -0.08 7.81
N LEU A 162 20.16 0.81 8.77
CA LEU A 162 21.07 1.89 9.15
C LEU A 162 22.43 1.36 9.62
N LYS A 163 22.41 0.36 10.52
CA LYS A 163 23.64 -0.27 11.02
C LYS A 163 24.46 -0.86 9.87
N LYS A 164 23.80 -1.56 8.94
CA LYS A 164 24.47 -2.14 7.78
C LYS A 164 25.16 -1.07 6.95
N ILE A 165 24.45 -0.07 6.44
CA ILE A 165 25.02 0.92 5.52
C ILE A 165 26.11 1.76 6.18
N ILE A 166 25.96 2.08 7.48
CA ILE A 166 26.97 2.84 8.24
C ILE A 166 28.23 1.99 8.44
N THR A 167 28.08 0.72 8.83
CA THR A 167 29.20 -0.19 9.07
C THR A 167 29.94 -0.52 7.78
N ASP A 168 29.23 -0.75 6.69
CA ASP A 168 29.80 -1.03 5.37
C ASP A 168 30.60 0.18 4.82
N ASP A 169 30.21 1.41 5.18
CA ASP A 169 30.95 2.64 4.89
C ASP A 169 32.08 2.94 5.92
N GLY A 170 32.35 2.01 6.85
CA GLY A 170 33.41 2.13 7.86
C GLY A 170 33.05 3.03 9.04
N GLY A 171 31.79 3.28 9.30
CA GLY A 171 31.27 4.04 10.44
C GLY A 171 30.82 3.18 11.62
N ASP A 172 30.45 3.83 12.70
CA ASP A 172 29.95 3.24 13.93
C ASP A 172 28.50 3.68 14.20
N PHE A 173 27.54 2.77 13.97
CA PHE A 173 26.12 3.02 14.22
C PHE A 173 25.84 3.44 15.67
N GLY A 174 26.62 2.96 16.65
CA GLY A 174 26.45 3.33 18.06
C GLY A 174 26.70 4.82 18.37
N LYS A 175 27.29 5.56 17.43
CA LYS A 175 27.50 7.01 17.55
C LYS A 175 26.37 7.85 16.96
N VAL A 176 25.40 7.24 16.27
CA VAL A 176 24.23 7.96 15.76
C VAL A 176 23.30 8.29 16.93
N LYS A 177 22.85 9.54 16.99
CA LYS A 177 21.89 9.96 18.02
C LYS A 177 20.46 9.63 17.54
N MET A 178 19.99 8.46 17.89
CA MET A 178 18.63 8.01 17.56
C MET A 178 17.60 8.82 18.36
N ILE A 179 16.73 9.55 17.69
CA ILE A 179 15.68 10.38 18.30
C ILE A 179 14.34 9.73 17.97
N PRO A 180 13.64 9.09 18.94
CA PRO A 180 12.32 8.53 18.72
C PRO A 180 11.33 9.62 18.33
N ASN A 181 11.01 9.70 17.06
CA ASN A 181 10.08 10.67 16.49
C ASN A 181 9.57 10.20 15.13
N THR A 182 8.27 10.01 15.01
CA THR A 182 7.65 9.78 13.70
C THR A 182 7.44 11.14 13.03
N VAL A 183 8.29 11.44 12.05
CA VAL A 183 8.24 12.69 11.29
C VAL A 183 7.08 12.63 10.30
N THR A 184 6.17 13.59 10.39
CA THR A 184 5.03 13.76 9.46
C THR A 184 5.22 14.93 8.49
N ASP A 185 6.13 15.85 8.80
CA ASP A 185 6.55 16.98 7.96
C ASP A 185 8.07 17.07 7.96
N VAL A 186 8.67 16.46 6.94
CA VAL A 186 10.13 16.38 6.77
C VAL A 186 10.75 17.75 6.56
N VAL A 187 10.07 18.65 5.84
CA VAL A 187 10.56 20.03 5.59
C VAL A 187 10.75 20.79 6.90
N THR A 188 9.77 20.70 7.80
CA THR A 188 9.84 21.35 9.13
C THR A 188 10.87 20.64 10.02
N ALA A 189 10.89 19.30 10.05
CA ALA A 189 11.78 18.54 10.91
C ALA A 189 13.26 18.83 10.62
N LEU A 190 13.64 18.84 9.33
CA LEU A 190 15.04 19.14 8.92
C LEU A 190 15.49 20.58 9.22
N LYS A 191 14.54 21.51 9.34
CA LYS A 191 14.84 22.92 9.72
C LYS A 191 14.99 23.12 11.22
N THR A 192 14.59 22.15 12.04
CA THR A 192 14.53 22.29 13.51
C THR A 192 15.53 21.38 14.21
N ASP A 193 15.08 20.25 14.76
CA ASP A 193 15.84 19.45 15.71
C ASP A 193 16.44 18.17 15.14
N ILE A 194 16.11 17.83 13.89
CA ILE A 194 16.54 16.58 13.24
C ILE A 194 17.55 16.87 12.15
N ASP A 195 18.65 16.10 12.12
CA ASP A 195 19.69 16.24 11.09
C ASP A 195 19.42 15.31 9.89
N ALA A 196 18.81 14.13 10.13
CA ALA A 196 18.54 13.15 9.11
C ALA A 196 17.28 12.32 9.45
N VAL A 197 16.58 11.83 8.42
CA VAL A 197 15.38 11.02 8.55
C VAL A 197 15.23 10.12 7.32
N TRP A 198 14.60 8.93 7.51
CA TRP A 198 14.20 8.06 6.41
C TRP A 198 12.99 8.65 5.69
N VAL A 199 13.05 8.68 4.38
CA VAL A 199 11.97 9.17 3.51
C VAL A 199 11.77 8.27 2.30
N TYR A 200 10.59 8.36 1.71
CA TYR A 200 10.33 7.93 0.34
C TYR A 200 10.48 9.15 -0.57
N TYR A 201 11.53 9.14 -1.41
CA TYR A 201 11.95 10.34 -2.14
C TYR A 201 10.85 10.97 -2.98
N ALA A 202 10.01 10.14 -3.59
CA ALA A 202 8.89 10.60 -4.41
C ALA A 202 7.95 11.59 -3.70
N TRP A 203 7.84 11.52 -2.39
CA TRP A 203 6.97 12.40 -1.60
C TRP A 203 7.77 13.42 -0.81
N ASP A 204 8.50 12.98 0.17
CA ASP A 204 9.23 13.87 1.07
C ASP A 204 10.46 14.51 0.41
N GLY A 205 11.20 13.77 -0.42
CA GLY A 205 12.33 14.32 -1.18
C GLY A 205 11.86 15.44 -2.11
N VAL A 206 10.80 15.20 -2.88
CA VAL A 206 10.20 16.21 -3.75
C VAL A 206 9.65 17.39 -2.96
N ALA A 207 9.04 17.15 -1.79
CA ALA A 207 8.58 18.23 -0.91
C ALA A 207 9.73 19.12 -0.43
N THR A 208 10.91 18.55 -0.12
CA THR A 208 12.10 19.34 0.26
C THR A 208 12.64 20.16 -0.90
N GLU A 209 12.64 19.62 -2.14
CA GLU A 209 13.02 20.38 -3.34
C GLU A 209 12.10 21.57 -3.59
N LEU A 210 10.77 21.37 -3.54
CA LEU A 210 9.78 22.43 -3.69
C LEU A 210 9.87 23.49 -2.59
N ALA A 211 10.31 23.10 -1.40
CA ALA A 211 10.58 24.05 -0.31
C ALA A 211 11.93 24.79 -0.46
N GLY A 212 12.68 24.57 -1.54
CA GLY A 212 13.95 25.19 -1.83
C GLY A 212 15.10 24.69 -0.94
N LEU A 213 14.96 23.54 -0.28
CA LEU A 213 16.00 22.98 0.57
C LEU A 213 17.09 22.32 -0.28
N GLN A 214 18.34 22.55 0.08
CA GLN A 214 19.47 21.83 -0.48
C GLN A 214 19.71 20.59 0.39
N THR A 215 19.46 19.40 -0.17
CA THR A 215 19.53 18.14 0.56
C THR A 215 20.54 17.17 -0.03
N ASN A 216 21.07 16.26 0.80
CA ASN A 216 21.67 15.01 0.40
C ASN A 216 20.66 13.90 0.58
N PHE A 217 20.65 12.94 -0.35
CA PHE A 217 19.81 11.76 -0.27
C PHE A 217 20.67 10.50 -0.44
N LEU A 218 20.65 9.63 0.56
CA LEU A 218 21.36 8.35 0.57
C LEU A 218 20.33 7.25 0.25
N ASN A 219 20.20 6.90 -1.03
CA ASN A 219 19.24 5.88 -1.47
C ASN A 219 19.70 4.48 -1.00
N PHE A 220 18.84 3.73 -0.32
CA PHE A 220 19.20 2.41 0.21
C PHE A 220 19.59 1.41 -0.86
N ALA A 221 18.98 1.43 -2.02
CA ALA A 221 19.30 0.53 -3.13
C ALA A 221 20.75 0.66 -3.60
N ASP A 222 21.43 1.79 -3.33
CA ASP A 222 22.84 2.00 -3.70
C ASP A 222 23.83 1.30 -2.73
N TYR A 223 23.36 0.84 -1.56
CA TYR A 223 24.18 0.28 -0.49
C TYR A 223 24.07 -1.24 -0.33
N GLY A 224 23.40 -1.92 -1.24
CA GLY A 224 23.29 -3.37 -1.25
C GLY A 224 22.10 -3.86 -2.04
N LYS A 225 22.27 -4.94 -2.80
CA LYS A 225 21.20 -5.52 -3.60
C LYS A 225 20.02 -6.00 -2.74
N GLU A 226 20.29 -6.44 -1.52
CA GLU A 226 19.27 -6.83 -0.53
C GLU A 226 18.45 -5.65 -0.04
N LEU A 227 18.92 -4.42 -0.19
CA LEU A 227 18.21 -3.21 0.18
C LEU A 227 17.35 -2.65 -0.98
N ASP A 228 17.45 -3.24 -2.17
CA ASP A 228 16.57 -2.95 -3.32
C ASP A 228 15.31 -3.81 -3.29
N TYR A 229 14.62 -3.85 -2.15
CA TYR A 229 13.39 -4.60 -1.95
C TYR A 229 12.15 -3.81 -2.40
N TYR A 230 11.03 -4.52 -2.61
CA TYR A 230 9.80 -3.92 -3.12
C TYR A 230 9.05 -3.10 -2.06
N SER A 231 8.83 -1.82 -2.36
CA SER A 231 8.14 -0.89 -1.48
C SER A 231 7.54 0.28 -2.27
N PRO A 232 6.18 0.35 -2.42
CA PRO A 232 5.17 -0.58 -1.93
C PRO A 232 4.79 -1.70 -2.92
N VAL A 233 3.95 -2.65 -2.42
CA VAL A 233 3.35 -3.74 -3.19
C VAL A 233 1.82 -3.78 -3.01
N ILE A 234 1.10 -4.33 -3.99
CA ILE A 234 -0.31 -4.70 -3.83
C ILE A 234 -0.37 -6.11 -3.27
N ILE A 235 -1.09 -6.29 -2.17
CA ILE A 235 -1.40 -7.59 -1.57
C ILE A 235 -2.86 -7.97 -1.77
N ALA A 236 -3.15 -9.27 -1.77
CA ALA A 236 -4.51 -9.78 -1.81
C ALA A 236 -4.71 -10.91 -0.81
N ASN A 237 -5.95 -11.07 -0.34
CA ASN A 237 -6.35 -12.15 0.54
C ASN A 237 -6.27 -13.51 -0.18
N ASN A 238 -5.61 -14.50 0.44
CA ASN A 238 -5.37 -15.82 -0.18
C ASN A 238 -6.67 -16.58 -0.48
N ASP A 239 -7.66 -16.51 0.39
CA ASP A 239 -8.95 -17.15 0.18
C ASP A 239 -9.72 -16.51 -0.97
N TYR A 240 -9.63 -15.18 -1.09
CA TYR A 240 -10.22 -14.46 -2.21
C TYR A 240 -9.56 -14.86 -3.53
N LEU A 241 -8.23 -14.87 -3.60
CA LEU A 241 -7.47 -15.29 -4.78
C LEU A 241 -7.84 -16.70 -5.22
N LYS A 242 -7.94 -17.63 -4.27
CA LYS A 242 -8.32 -19.03 -4.54
C LYS A 242 -9.74 -19.18 -5.06
N LYS A 243 -10.70 -18.42 -4.51
CA LYS A 243 -12.11 -18.53 -4.85
C LYS A 243 -12.50 -17.74 -6.11
N ASN A 244 -11.79 -16.64 -6.41
CA ASN A 244 -12.12 -15.71 -7.48
C ASN A 244 -10.87 -15.33 -8.33
N PRO A 245 -10.10 -16.29 -8.87
CA PRO A 245 -8.85 -16.00 -9.56
C PRO A 245 -9.03 -15.10 -10.79
N GLU A 246 -10.09 -15.32 -11.57
CA GLU A 246 -10.37 -14.52 -12.77
C GLU A 246 -10.82 -13.09 -12.42
N GLU A 247 -11.56 -12.91 -11.32
CA GLU A 247 -11.92 -11.58 -10.83
C GLU A 247 -10.67 -10.83 -10.35
N ALA A 248 -9.74 -11.51 -9.67
CA ALA A 248 -8.47 -10.93 -9.25
C ALA A 248 -7.62 -10.47 -10.45
N LYS A 249 -7.55 -11.26 -11.53
CA LYS A 249 -6.87 -10.87 -12.78
C LYS A 249 -7.51 -9.63 -13.40
N LYS A 250 -8.85 -9.54 -13.43
CA LYS A 250 -9.58 -8.35 -13.92
C LYS A 250 -9.22 -7.11 -13.12
N VAL A 251 -9.18 -7.22 -11.78
CA VAL A 251 -8.77 -6.12 -10.91
C VAL A 251 -7.36 -5.65 -11.25
N LEU A 252 -6.40 -6.57 -11.37
CA LEU A 252 -5.01 -6.22 -11.66
C LEU A 252 -4.81 -5.69 -13.08
N ARG A 253 -5.56 -6.17 -14.09
CA ARG A 253 -5.51 -5.58 -15.43
C ARG A 253 -6.00 -4.13 -15.44
N ALA A 254 -7.08 -3.83 -14.72
CA ALA A 254 -7.56 -2.47 -14.59
C ALA A 254 -6.54 -1.56 -13.88
N ILE A 255 -5.94 -2.05 -12.79
CA ILE A 255 -4.90 -1.33 -12.05
C ILE A 255 -3.67 -1.10 -12.93
N LYS A 256 -3.19 -2.12 -13.65
CA LYS A 256 -2.07 -2.03 -14.60
C LYS A 256 -2.31 -0.92 -15.62
N LYS A 257 -3.48 -0.88 -16.27
CA LYS A 257 -3.86 0.23 -17.19
C LYS A 257 -3.76 1.58 -16.50
N GLY A 258 -4.17 1.68 -15.24
CA GLY A 258 -4.08 2.91 -14.45
C GLY A 258 -2.65 3.38 -14.24
N TYR A 259 -1.72 2.48 -13.87
CA TYR A 259 -0.31 2.84 -13.72
C TYR A 259 0.37 3.11 -15.07
N GLU A 260 0.05 2.35 -16.11
CA GLU A 260 0.55 2.63 -17.48
C GLU A 260 0.10 4.00 -17.99
N TYR A 261 -1.15 4.40 -17.71
CA TYR A 261 -1.62 5.75 -17.99
C TYR A 261 -0.84 6.80 -17.19
N ALA A 262 -0.62 6.58 -15.89
CA ALA A 262 0.11 7.49 -15.02
C ALA A 262 1.59 7.65 -15.43
N ILE A 263 2.20 6.61 -15.99
CA ILE A 263 3.53 6.66 -16.61
C ILE A 263 3.54 7.55 -17.85
N ALA A 264 2.57 7.36 -18.73
CA ALA A 264 2.49 8.07 -20.01
C ALA A 264 1.99 9.51 -19.87
N ASN A 265 1.17 9.81 -18.86
CA ASN A 265 0.48 11.07 -18.69
C ASN A 265 0.59 11.57 -17.23
N PRO A 266 1.81 11.85 -16.71
CA PRO A 266 2.01 12.12 -15.29
C PRO A 266 1.26 13.35 -14.76
N GLU A 267 1.16 14.42 -15.55
CA GLU A 267 0.44 15.63 -15.11
C GLU A 267 -1.08 15.43 -15.04
N GLU A 268 -1.66 14.72 -16.00
CA GLU A 268 -3.09 14.42 -15.98
C GLU A 268 -3.43 13.41 -14.87
N ALA A 269 -2.56 12.43 -14.66
CA ALA A 269 -2.71 11.48 -13.56
C ALA A 269 -2.63 12.18 -12.19
N ALA A 270 -1.76 13.19 -12.03
CA ALA A 270 -1.69 14.02 -10.84
C ALA A 270 -3.01 14.77 -10.58
N LYS A 271 -3.61 15.35 -11.61
CA LYS A 271 -4.92 16.04 -11.51
C LYS A 271 -6.02 15.06 -11.11
N ILE A 272 -6.00 13.83 -11.63
CA ILE A 272 -6.95 12.77 -11.24
C ILE A 272 -6.77 12.42 -9.77
N LEU A 273 -5.54 12.25 -9.28
CA LEU A 273 -5.30 11.98 -7.87
C LEU A 273 -5.84 13.10 -6.98
N VAL A 274 -5.52 14.36 -7.29
CA VAL A 274 -5.99 15.52 -6.50
C VAL A 274 -7.52 15.66 -6.57
N LYS A 275 -8.17 15.35 -7.70
CA LYS A 275 -9.63 15.33 -7.79
C LYS A 275 -10.26 14.36 -6.80
N ASN A 276 -9.61 13.22 -6.55
CA ASN A 276 -10.08 12.17 -5.64
C ASN A 276 -9.58 12.36 -4.19
N ALA A 277 -8.58 13.20 -3.96
CA ALA A 277 -7.99 13.55 -2.67
C ALA A 277 -7.69 15.06 -2.63
N PRO A 278 -8.73 15.89 -2.47
CA PRO A 278 -8.65 17.36 -2.64
C PRO A 278 -7.82 18.06 -1.55
N GLU A 279 -7.47 17.38 -0.48
CA GLU A 279 -6.54 17.84 0.56
C GLU A 279 -5.08 17.93 0.06
N LEU A 280 -4.74 17.27 -1.06
CA LEU A 280 -3.40 17.24 -1.60
C LEU A 280 -3.08 18.52 -2.40
N LYS A 281 -1.85 18.99 -2.29
CA LYS A 281 -1.35 20.12 -3.07
C LYS A 281 -0.97 19.66 -4.48
N LEU A 282 -1.64 20.21 -5.50
CA LEU A 282 -1.42 19.82 -6.90
C LEU A 282 0.05 19.94 -7.34
N GLU A 283 0.76 20.98 -6.88
CA GLU A 283 2.18 21.18 -7.21
C GLU A 283 3.03 19.98 -6.75
N LEU A 284 2.90 19.58 -5.46
CA LEU A 284 3.62 18.44 -4.91
C LEU A 284 3.25 17.15 -5.66
N VAL A 285 1.95 16.91 -5.87
CA VAL A 285 1.48 15.70 -6.55
C VAL A 285 2.01 15.66 -7.98
N THR A 286 2.04 16.79 -8.69
CA THR A 286 2.52 16.85 -10.08
C THR A 286 4.01 16.53 -10.17
N GLU A 287 4.85 17.14 -9.36
CA GLU A 287 6.30 16.92 -9.40
C GLU A 287 6.64 15.50 -8.89
N SER A 288 5.99 15.03 -7.84
CA SER A 288 6.10 13.65 -7.36
C SER A 288 5.69 12.63 -8.43
N GLN A 289 4.58 12.86 -9.14
CA GLN A 289 4.11 11.98 -10.19
C GLN A 289 5.06 11.94 -11.40
N LYS A 290 5.62 13.08 -11.81
CA LYS A 290 6.66 13.16 -12.84
C LYS A 290 7.90 12.36 -12.46
N TRP A 291 8.33 12.48 -11.21
CA TRP A 291 9.47 11.73 -10.70
C TRP A 291 9.19 10.21 -10.69
N LEU A 292 7.99 9.79 -10.24
CA LEU A 292 7.60 8.38 -10.18
C LEU A 292 7.32 7.74 -11.52
N ALA A 293 6.95 8.50 -12.55
CA ALA A 293 6.59 7.96 -13.85
C ALA A 293 7.66 7.00 -14.41
N SER A 294 8.94 7.32 -14.23
CA SER A 294 10.06 6.45 -14.63
C SER A 294 10.37 5.32 -13.65
N LYS A 295 9.77 5.30 -12.45
CA LYS A 295 10.09 4.35 -11.38
C LYS A 295 9.05 3.23 -11.23
N TYR A 296 7.80 3.47 -11.61
CA TYR A 296 6.76 2.46 -11.52
C TYR A 296 7.09 1.18 -12.28
N LYS A 297 7.69 1.33 -13.46
CA LYS A 297 8.04 0.21 -14.33
C LYS A 297 9.56 0.03 -14.45
N ALA A 298 10.33 1.12 -14.35
CA ALA A 298 11.80 1.17 -14.45
C ALA A 298 12.33 0.33 -15.63
N ASP A 299 13.06 -0.74 -15.34
CA ASP A 299 13.76 -1.60 -16.29
C ASP A 299 12.97 -2.85 -16.70
N VAL A 300 11.77 -3.09 -16.12
CA VAL A 300 10.95 -4.27 -16.45
C VAL A 300 10.04 -4.02 -17.66
N ALA A 301 9.72 -5.08 -18.39
CA ALA A 301 8.87 -5.01 -19.57
C ALA A 301 7.41 -4.69 -19.22
N GLU A 302 6.92 -5.19 -18.10
CA GLU A 302 5.53 -5.03 -17.65
C GLU A 302 5.46 -4.48 -16.24
N TRP A 303 4.54 -3.54 -16.02
CA TRP A 303 4.29 -3.04 -14.68
C TRP A 303 3.76 -4.14 -13.76
N GLY A 304 4.19 -4.11 -12.51
CA GLY A 304 3.69 -4.96 -11.45
C GLY A 304 4.47 -6.27 -11.24
N VAL A 305 5.32 -6.67 -12.19
CA VAL A 305 6.09 -7.91 -12.08
C VAL A 305 7.04 -7.87 -10.88
N ILE A 306 7.05 -8.97 -10.12
CA ILE A 306 7.97 -9.19 -8.99
C ILE A 306 9.04 -10.18 -9.42
N ASP A 307 10.32 -9.78 -9.34
CA ASP A 307 11.47 -10.67 -9.56
C ASP A 307 11.71 -11.52 -8.31
N GLN A 308 11.72 -12.85 -8.47
CA GLN A 308 11.87 -13.77 -7.35
C GLN A 308 13.22 -13.59 -6.64
N ASN A 309 14.33 -13.39 -7.38
CA ASN A 309 15.64 -13.30 -6.74
C ASN A 309 15.74 -12.06 -5.86
N ARG A 310 15.21 -10.91 -6.31
CA ARG A 310 15.15 -9.68 -5.52
C ARG A 310 14.28 -9.85 -4.29
N TRP A 311 13.10 -10.48 -4.46
CA TRP A 311 12.18 -10.78 -3.37
C TRP A 311 12.83 -11.66 -2.30
N ASP A 312 13.45 -12.75 -2.70
CA ASP A 312 14.07 -13.72 -1.79
C ASP A 312 15.30 -13.13 -1.08
N LEU A 313 16.11 -12.33 -1.79
CA LEU A 313 17.35 -11.78 -1.27
C LEU A 313 17.15 -10.92 -0.02
N PHE A 314 16.11 -10.10 0.02
CA PHE A 314 15.77 -9.30 1.19
C PHE A 314 15.41 -10.17 2.39
N TYR A 315 14.58 -11.20 2.19
CA TYR A 315 14.17 -12.10 3.28
C TYR A 315 15.33 -12.97 3.78
N GLU A 316 16.19 -13.43 2.88
CA GLU A 316 17.42 -14.13 3.27
C GLU A 316 18.33 -13.24 4.14
N TRP A 317 18.45 -11.96 3.77
CA TRP A 317 19.24 -11.00 4.53
C TRP A 317 18.63 -10.76 5.92
N LEU A 318 17.32 -10.59 6.02
CA LEU A 318 16.63 -10.43 7.30
C LEU A 318 16.85 -11.65 8.22
N PHE A 319 16.72 -12.85 7.68
CA PHE A 319 16.91 -14.09 8.46
C PHE A 319 18.35 -14.25 8.93
N LYS A 320 19.33 -14.06 8.05
CA LYS A 320 20.77 -14.14 8.38
C LYS A 320 21.19 -13.15 9.47
N ASN A 321 20.50 -12.02 9.57
CA ASN A 321 20.76 -10.99 10.59
C ASN A 321 19.85 -11.13 11.83
N GLY A 322 19.06 -12.20 11.95
CA GLY A 322 18.21 -12.46 13.10
C GLY A 322 17.03 -11.50 13.28
N LEU A 323 16.64 -10.79 12.20
CA LEU A 323 15.56 -9.79 12.21
C LEU A 323 14.18 -10.42 12.08
N ILE A 324 14.12 -11.65 11.63
CA ILE A 324 12.92 -12.47 11.56
C ILE A 324 13.16 -13.84 12.23
N LYS A 325 12.11 -14.40 12.83
CA LYS A 325 12.22 -15.61 13.67
C LYS A 325 12.42 -16.88 12.87
N LYS A 326 11.83 -16.94 11.67
CA LYS A 326 11.85 -18.11 10.79
C LYS A 326 12.28 -17.70 9.40
N GLU A 327 13.02 -18.59 8.75
CA GLU A 327 13.33 -18.46 7.34
C GLU A 327 12.04 -18.47 6.51
N ILE A 328 11.91 -17.50 5.62
CA ILE A 328 10.81 -17.44 4.65
C ILE A 328 11.26 -18.23 3.43
N PRO A 329 10.50 -19.27 3.00
CA PRO A 329 10.89 -20.09 1.85
C PRO A 329 11.02 -19.27 0.56
N LYS A 330 11.95 -19.66 -0.32
CA LYS A 330 12.14 -19.01 -1.62
C LYS A 330 10.84 -19.00 -2.43
N GLY A 331 10.53 -17.87 -3.04
CA GLY A 331 9.31 -17.65 -3.81
C GLY A 331 8.03 -17.58 -2.98
N TYR A 332 8.13 -17.57 -1.64
CA TYR A 332 6.94 -17.48 -0.79
C TYR A 332 6.40 -16.06 -0.70
N GLY A 333 5.08 -15.95 -0.71
CA GLY A 333 4.37 -14.72 -0.37
C GLY A 333 4.13 -13.77 -1.55
N PHE A 334 4.49 -14.13 -2.78
CA PHE A 334 4.12 -13.39 -3.98
C PHE A 334 3.66 -14.31 -5.12
N SER A 335 2.95 -13.74 -6.10
CA SER A 335 2.61 -14.41 -7.36
C SER A 335 2.41 -13.40 -8.49
N ASN A 336 3.01 -13.67 -9.65
CA ASN A 336 2.80 -12.93 -10.90
C ASN A 336 1.64 -13.51 -11.75
N ASP A 337 0.97 -14.59 -11.33
CA ASP A 337 -0.05 -15.27 -12.13
C ASP A 337 -1.31 -14.47 -12.37
N TYR A 338 -1.55 -13.47 -11.53
CA TYR A 338 -2.71 -12.59 -11.62
C TYR A 338 -2.47 -11.36 -12.51
N LEU A 339 -1.25 -11.12 -12.98
CA LEU A 339 -0.90 -10.05 -13.93
C LEU A 339 -1.11 -10.46 -15.40
N LYS A 340 -1.37 -11.75 -15.65
CA LYS A 340 -1.52 -12.36 -16.99
C LYS A 340 -2.94 -12.27 -17.51
#